data_789e5c79a55bc4aff7f8d3580ef877ef
#
_entry.id   789e5c79a55bc4aff7f8d3580ef877ef
#
_cell.length_a   1.000
_cell.length_b   1.000
_cell.length_c   1.000
_cell.angle_alpha   90.00
_cell.angle_beta   90.00
_cell.angle_gamma   90.00
#
_symmetry.space_group_name_H-M   'P 1'
#
loop_
_entity.id
_entity.type
_entity.pdbx_description
1 polymer ?
#
loop_
_entity_poly.entity_id
_entity_poly.type
_entity_poly.pdbx_seq_one_letter_code
_entity_poly.pdbx_strand_id
1 'polypeptide(L)'
;MIQQESRLTVADNSGAKEALCIRILGASKKRYASVGDIIVVAIKNVIPSSDIKKGAVSKAVIVRTKKEIRRQDGSYIRFDDNACVLLNNAGELRGSRIFGPVARELRATNMKIVSLAPEVL
;
A
#
# COMPACT_ATOMS: atom_id res chain seq x y z
N MET A 1 -9.29 -7.15 1.36
CA MET A 1 -9.67 -5.88 2.01
C MET A 1 -8.82 -5.65 3.25
N ILE A 2 -8.56 -4.40 3.56
CA ILE A 2 -7.71 -4.01 4.68
C ILE A 2 -8.56 -3.28 5.70
N GLN A 3 -8.37 -3.60 6.96
CA GLN A 3 -9.05 -2.95 8.07
C GLN A 3 -8.03 -2.53 9.13
N GLN A 4 -8.48 -1.85 10.18
CA GLN A 4 -7.60 -1.53 11.30
C GLN A 4 -6.96 -2.81 11.83
N GLU A 5 -5.68 -2.71 12.19
CA GLU A 5 -4.84 -3.81 12.69
C GLU A 5 -4.47 -4.87 11.64
N SER A 6 -4.83 -4.68 10.37
CA SER A 6 -4.30 -5.52 9.30
C SER A 6 -2.80 -5.25 9.11
N ARG A 7 -2.04 -6.32 8.92
CA ARG A 7 -0.61 -6.22 8.62
C ARG A 7 -0.39 -6.27 7.12
N LEU A 8 0.52 -5.42 6.64
CA LEU A 8 0.83 -5.32 5.21
C LEU A 8 2.34 -5.42 5.00
N THR A 9 2.71 -6.04 3.90
CA THR A 9 4.09 -5.99 3.41
C THR A 9 4.32 -4.62 2.76
N VAL A 10 5.47 -4.02 3.04
CA VAL A 10 5.85 -2.77 2.37
C VAL A 10 6.58 -3.13 1.08
N ALA A 11 6.03 -2.71 -0.05
CA ALA A 11 6.48 -3.13 -1.38
C ALA A 11 7.42 -2.12 -2.04
N ASP A 12 8.03 -1.22 -1.28
CA ASP A 12 8.96 -0.25 -1.81
C ASP A 12 10.34 -0.36 -1.15
N ASN A 13 11.30 0.41 -1.66
CA ASN A 13 12.67 0.42 -1.16
C ASN A 13 12.93 1.51 -0.10
N SER A 14 11.87 1.96 0.59
CA SER A 14 11.99 2.98 1.64
C SER A 14 12.75 2.49 2.88
N GLY A 15 12.88 1.17 3.04
CA GLY A 15 13.54 0.57 4.20
C GLY A 15 12.61 -0.11 5.17
N ALA A 16 11.32 0.16 5.12
CA ALA A 16 10.33 -0.55 5.92
C ALA A 16 10.01 -1.88 5.27
N LYS A 17 9.76 -2.91 6.09
CA LYS A 17 9.41 -4.25 5.62
C LYS A 17 7.96 -4.59 5.89
N GLU A 18 7.45 -4.23 7.07
CA GLU A 18 6.10 -4.57 7.50
C GLU A 18 5.45 -3.37 8.17
N ALA A 19 4.17 -3.17 7.88
CA ALA A 19 3.39 -2.09 8.43
C ALA A 19 2.07 -2.61 9.00
N LEU A 20 1.55 -1.92 10.01
CA LEU A 20 0.25 -2.21 10.62
C LEU A 20 -0.70 -1.07 10.28
N CYS A 21 -1.85 -1.39 9.71
CA CYS A 21 -2.88 -0.39 9.44
C CYS A 21 -3.50 0.07 10.74
N ILE A 22 -3.38 1.36 11.06
CA ILE A 22 -3.98 1.93 12.26
C ILE A 22 -5.21 2.77 11.97
N ARG A 23 -5.36 3.27 10.75
CA ARG A 23 -6.52 4.07 10.37
C ARG A 23 -6.72 4.06 8.86
N ILE A 24 -7.97 4.09 8.43
CA ILE A 24 -8.36 4.22 7.03
C ILE A 24 -8.83 5.64 6.79
N LEU A 25 -8.25 6.31 5.79
CA LEU A 25 -8.63 7.68 5.41
C LEU A 25 -9.72 7.65 4.33
N GLY A 26 -10.43 8.75 4.20
CA GLY A 26 -11.43 8.95 3.16
C GLY A 26 -12.79 9.32 3.72
N ALA A 27 -13.43 8.46 4.50
CA ALA A 27 -14.75 8.72 5.09
C ALA A 27 -14.73 8.35 6.57
N SER A 28 -15.50 9.08 7.37
CA SER A 28 -15.54 8.90 8.83
C SER A 28 -16.04 7.52 9.27
N LYS A 29 -16.84 6.85 8.43
CA LYS A 29 -17.40 5.53 8.73
C LYS A 29 -16.81 4.41 7.88
N LYS A 30 -15.71 4.67 7.20
CA LYS A 30 -15.08 3.68 6.34
C LYS A 30 -14.39 2.60 7.19
N ARG A 31 -14.82 1.36 7.03
CA ARG A 31 -14.31 0.21 7.81
C ARG A 31 -13.23 -0.56 7.07
N TYR A 32 -13.27 -0.57 5.75
CA TYR A 32 -12.37 -1.37 4.92
C TYR A 32 -11.75 -0.51 3.84
N ALA A 33 -10.51 -0.83 3.51
CA ALA A 33 -9.77 -0.21 2.42
C ALA A 33 -9.43 -1.27 1.38
N SER A 34 -9.30 -0.85 0.14
CA SER A 34 -8.90 -1.69 -0.97
C SER A 34 -7.78 -1.02 -1.76
N VAL A 35 -7.41 -1.59 -2.90
CA VAL A 35 -6.35 -1.04 -3.75
C VAL A 35 -6.64 0.42 -4.11
N GLY A 36 -5.63 1.26 -4.00
CA GLY A 36 -5.72 2.69 -4.28
C GLY A 36 -6.15 3.55 -3.11
N ASP A 37 -6.63 2.96 -2.03
CA ASP A 37 -7.00 3.71 -0.84
C ASP A 37 -5.78 4.11 -0.03
N ILE A 38 -5.85 5.27 0.60
CA ILE A 38 -4.79 5.77 1.48
C ILE A 38 -5.13 5.40 2.92
N ILE A 39 -4.15 4.84 3.60
CA ILE A 39 -4.27 4.45 5.01
C ILE A 39 -3.12 5.05 5.81
N VAL A 40 -3.28 5.09 7.12
CA VAL A 40 -2.20 5.44 8.05
C VAL A 40 -1.68 4.13 8.65
N VAL A 41 -0.38 3.96 8.62
CA VAL A 41 0.27 2.73 9.10
C VAL A 41 1.34 3.06 10.15
N ALA A 42 1.57 2.11 11.05
CA ALA A 42 2.71 2.11 11.95
C ALA A 42 3.73 1.09 11.45
N ILE A 43 4.98 1.48 11.37
CA ILE A 43 6.05 0.61 10.87
C ILE A 43 6.43 -0.40 11.95
N LYS A 44 6.32 -1.69 11.63
CA LYS A 44 6.58 -2.78 12.58
C LYS A 44 7.91 -3.47 12.37
N ASN A 45 8.47 -3.43 11.16
CA ASN A 45 9.74 -4.05 10.85
C ASN A 45 10.48 -3.21 9.81
N VAL A 46 11.78 -3.02 10.01
CA VAL A 46 12.61 -2.21 9.12
C VAL A 46 13.93 -2.91 8.84
N ILE A 47 14.59 -2.50 7.74
CA ILE A 47 15.97 -2.88 7.45
C ILE A 47 16.88 -2.08 8.41
N PRO A 48 17.87 -2.72 9.06
CA PRO A 48 18.71 -2.03 10.07
C PRO A 48 19.42 -0.77 9.58
N SER A 49 19.74 -0.69 8.29
CA SER A 49 20.44 0.46 7.71
C SER A 49 19.49 1.55 7.19
N SER A 50 18.18 1.42 7.39
CA SER A 50 17.22 2.38 6.84
C SER A 50 17.10 3.65 7.70
N ASP A 51 16.64 4.72 7.06
CA ASP A 51 16.34 6.00 7.74
C ASP A 51 15.00 5.95 8.48
N ILE A 52 14.17 4.98 8.18
CA ILE A 52 12.87 4.83 8.83
C ILE A 52 13.04 4.05 10.13
N LYS A 53 12.48 4.59 11.20
CA LYS A 53 12.54 3.95 12.52
C LYS A 53 11.32 3.06 12.75
N LYS A 54 11.54 1.94 13.44
CA LYS A 54 10.48 1.07 13.91
C LYS A 54 9.53 1.86 14.82
N GLY A 55 8.22 1.71 14.59
CA GLY A 55 7.20 2.45 15.32
C GLY A 55 6.81 3.77 14.69
N ALA A 56 7.50 4.22 13.64
CA ALA A 56 7.13 5.46 12.94
C ALA A 56 5.75 5.33 12.30
N VAL A 57 5.01 6.44 12.25
CA VAL A 57 3.69 6.52 11.65
C VAL A 57 3.81 7.22 10.29
N SER A 58 3.19 6.65 9.27
CA SER A 58 3.26 7.16 7.90
C SER A 58 1.96 6.90 7.17
N LYS A 59 1.70 7.67 6.11
CA LYS A 59 0.64 7.36 5.16
C LYS A 59 1.13 6.34 4.16
N ALA A 60 0.21 5.54 3.65
CA ALA A 60 0.53 4.51 2.66
C ALA A 60 -0.63 4.33 1.69
N VAL A 61 -0.32 3.86 0.49
CA VAL A 61 -1.31 3.49 -0.53
C VAL A 61 -1.28 1.97 -0.67
N ILE A 62 -2.46 1.34 -0.64
CA ILE A 62 -2.57 -0.10 -0.82
C ILE A 62 -2.40 -0.43 -2.30
N VAL A 63 -1.46 -1.32 -2.62
CA VAL A 63 -1.17 -1.72 -4.00
C VAL A 63 -1.61 -3.13 -4.33
N ARG A 64 -1.73 -4.01 -3.33
CA ARG A 64 -2.16 -5.40 -3.50
C ARG A 64 -3.04 -5.81 -2.32
N THR A 65 -4.02 -6.68 -2.57
CA THR A 65 -4.82 -7.31 -1.53
C THR A 65 -5.00 -8.79 -1.81
N LYS A 66 -5.08 -9.60 -0.75
CA LYS A 66 -5.42 -11.03 -0.87
C LYS A 66 -6.88 -11.23 -1.25
N LYS A 67 -7.75 -10.35 -0.78
CA LYS A 67 -9.17 -10.40 -1.14
C LYS A 67 -9.34 -9.97 -2.59
N GLU A 68 -10.11 -10.73 -3.35
CA GLU A 68 -10.36 -10.43 -4.76
C GLU A 68 -11.07 -9.07 -4.92
N ILE A 69 -10.71 -8.37 -5.99
CA ILE A 69 -11.31 -7.10 -6.39
C ILE A 69 -12.09 -7.37 -7.67
N ARG A 70 -13.35 -7.00 -7.69
CA ARG A 70 -14.17 -7.07 -8.90
C ARG A 70 -13.85 -5.90 -9.82
N ARG A 71 -13.61 -6.21 -11.08
CA ARG A 71 -13.37 -5.20 -12.13
C ARG A 71 -14.64 -4.94 -12.91
N GLN A 72 -14.66 -3.80 -13.62
CA GLN A 72 -15.84 -3.39 -14.41
C GLN A 72 -16.21 -4.37 -15.51
N ASP A 73 -15.24 -5.11 -16.04
CA ASP A 73 -15.46 -6.11 -17.08
C ASP A 73 -15.98 -7.44 -16.53
N GLY A 74 -16.23 -7.54 -15.23
CA GLY A 74 -16.70 -8.76 -14.58
C GLY A 74 -15.61 -9.71 -14.13
N SER A 75 -14.35 -9.44 -14.45
CA SER A 75 -13.23 -10.24 -13.97
C SER A 75 -12.86 -9.88 -12.53
N TYR A 76 -12.06 -10.73 -11.90
CA TYR A 76 -11.55 -10.52 -10.55
C TYR A 76 -10.04 -10.62 -10.55
N ILE A 77 -9.41 -9.87 -9.66
CA ILE A 77 -7.98 -10.00 -9.41
C ILE A 77 -7.73 -10.14 -7.92
N ARG A 78 -6.80 -11.01 -7.55
CA ARG A 78 -6.30 -11.15 -6.19
C ARG A 78 -4.81 -11.42 -6.22
N PHE A 79 -4.15 -11.10 -5.12
CA PHE A 79 -2.71 -11.28 -4.97
C PHE A 79 -2.44 -12.25 -3.81
N ASP A 80 -1.18 -12.67 -3.67
CA ASP A 80 -0.77 -13.59 -2.61
C ASP A 80 -0.60 -12.91 -1.27
N ASP A 81 -0.47 -11.59 -1.25
CA ASP A 81 -0.26 -10.81 -0.04
C ASP A 81 -1.04 -9.50 -0.06
N ASN A 82 -1.10 -8.87 1.11
CA ASN A 82 -1.54 -7.49 1.23
C ASN A 82 -0.29 -6.61 1.26
N ALA A 83 -0.21 -5.64 0.38
CA ALA A 83 0.98 -4.79 0.28
C ALA A 83 0.62 -3.32 0.10
N CYS A 84 1.49 -2.47 0.59
CA CYS A 84 1.36 -1.03 0.46
C CYS A 84 2.70 -0.40 0.11
N VAL A 85 2.66 0.85 -0.34
CA VAL A 85 3.84 1.69 -0.52
C VAL A 85 3.70 2.93 0.35
N LEU A 86 4.80 3.39 0.92
CA LEU A 86 4.77 4.51 1.85
C LEU A 86 4.74 5.85 1.12
N LEU A 87 4.03 6.80 1.71
CA LEU A 87 3.98 8.18 1.26
C LEU A 87 4.64 9.09 2.29
N ASN A 88 5.18 10.22 1.83
CA ASN A 88 5.65 11.27 2.72
C ASN A 88 4.48 12.21 3.10
N ASN A 89 4.76 13.22 3.91
CA ASN A 89 3.73 14.17 4.36
C ASN A 89 3.12 14.99 3.23
N ALA A 90 3.82 15.13 2.11
CA ALA A 90 3.32 15.82 0.92
C ALA A 90 2.48 14.93 0.01
N GLY A 91 2.30 13.65 0.35
CA GLY A 91 1.55 12.71 -0.45
C GLY A 91 2.34 12.07 -1.58
N GLU A 92 3.66 12.27 -1.62
CA GLU A 92 4.54 11.68 -2.63
C GLU A 92 5.11 10.35 -2.15
N LEU A 93 5.52 9.49 -3.09
CA LEU A 93 6.15 8.22 -2.76
C LEU A 93 7.49 8.44 -2.05
N ARG A 94 7.71 7.72 -0.96
CA ARG A 94 8.98 7.76 -0.24
C ARG A 94 10.06 6.97 -0.94
N GLY A 95 9.69 5.81 -1.50
CA GLY A 95 10.62 4.95 -2.23
C GLY A 95 10.71 5.35 -3.69
N SER A 96 11.82 4.99 -4.32
CA SER A 96 12.05 5.20 -5.74
C SER A 96 11.79 3.94 -6.57
N ARG A 97 11.51 2.81 -5.92
CA ARG A 97 11.35 1.51 -6.57
C ARG A 97 10.24 0.72 -5.90
N ILE A 98 9.47 -0.01 -6.69
CA ILE A 98 8.39 -0.86 -6.21
C ILE A 98 8.72 -2.31 -6.53
N PHE A 99 8.48 -3.20 -5.57
CA PHE A 99 8.72 -4.63 -5.71
C PHE A 99 7.42 -5.39 -5.94
N GLY A 100 7.43 -6.28 -6.93
CA GLY A 100 6.30 -7.12 -7.26
C GLY A 100 5.21 -6.40 -8.07
N PRO A 101 4.14 -7.13 -8.41
CA PRO A 101 3.07 -6.57 -9.22
C PRO A 101 2.20 -5.59 -8.44
N VAL A 102 1.54 -4.70 -9.17
CA VAL A 102 0.51 -3.81 -8.62
C VAL A 102 -0.75 -3.92 -9.47
N ALA A 103 -1.90 -3.58 -8.89
CA ALA A 103 -3.15 -3.59 -9.62
C ALA A 103 -3.23 -2.37 -10.54
N ARG A 104 -3.76 -2.55 -11.74
CA ARG A 104 -3.89 -1.46 -12.73
C ARG A 104 -4.88 -0.37 -12.32
N GLU A 105 -5.75 -0.63 -11.35
CA GLU A 105 -6.67 0.37 -10.79
C GLU A 105 -5.95 1.58 -10.20
N LEU A 106 -4.66 1.44 -9.87
CA LEU A 106 -3.84 2.55 -9.38
C LEU A 106 -3.58 3.63 -10.41
N ARG A 107 -3.84 3.37 -11.70
CA ARG A 107 -3.75 4.40 -12.74
C ARG A 107 -4.68 5.57 -12.48
N ALA A 108 -5.83 5.31 -11.89
CA ALA A 108 -6.82 6.34 -11.61
C ALA A 108 -6.47 7.18 -10.37
N THR A 109 -5.70 6.61 -9.44
CA THR A 109 -5.40 7.25 -8.16
C THR A 109 -3.96 7.72 -8.03
N ASN A 110 -3.00 6.95 -8.55
CA ASN A 110 -1.59 7.31 -8.47
C ASN A 110 -0.80 6.71 -9.63
N MET A 111 -0.69 7.48 -10.69
CA MET A 111 0.00 7.08 -11.91
C MET A 111 1.49 6.80 -11.72
N LYS A 112 2.12 7.46 -10.75
CA LYS A 112 3.53 7.28 -10.46
C LYS A 112 3.84 5.87 -9.94
N ILE A 113 2.94 5.29 -9.15
CA ILE A 113 3.08 3.90 -8.69
C ILE A 113 3.11 2.96 -9.89
N VAL A 114 2.21 3.16 -10.83
CA VAL A 114 2.12 2.32 -12.04
C VAL A 114 3.40 2.42 -12.87
N SER A 115 3.97 3.62 -12.98
CA SER A 115 5.19 3.83 -13.76
C SER A 115 6.43 3.19 -13.12
N LEU A 116 6.46 3.05 -11.80
CA LEU A 116 7.58 2.46 -11.08
C LEU A 116 7.46 0.95 -10.89
N ALA A 117 6.27 0.39 -11.06
CA ALA A 117 6.04 -1.02 -10.83
C ALA A 117 6.65 -1.88 -11.94
N PRO A 118 7.26 -3.03 -11.58
CA PRO A 118 7.81 -3.94 -12.59
C PRO A 118 6.73 -4.66 -13.39
N GLU A 119 5.54 -4.81 -12.83
CA GLU A 119 4.42 -5.49 -13.47
C GLU A 119 3.11 -4.86 -13.01
N VAL A 120 2.19 -4.66 -13.96
CA VAL A 120 0.86 -4.09 -13.68
C VAL A 120 -0.18 -5.10 -14.14
N LEU A 121 -0.96 -5.61 -13.22
CA LEU A 121 -2.00 -6.62 -13.46
C LEU A 121 -3.42 -6.01 -13.24
#